data_3729610a5d4209ff65ff21ece9da181a
#
_entry.id   3729610a5d4209ff65ff21ece9da181a
#
_cell.length_a   1.000
_cell.length_b   1.000
_cell.length_c   1.000
_cell.angle_alpha   90.00
_cell.angle_beta   90.00
_cell.angle_gamma   90.00
#
_symmetry.space_group_name_H-M   'P 1'
#
loop_
_entity.id
_entity.type
_entity.pdbx_description
1 polymer ?
#
loop_
_entity_poly.entity_id
_entity_poly.type
_entity_poly.pdbx_seq_one_letter_code
_entity_poly.pdbx_strand_id
1 'polypeptide(L)'
;MQRSTLWLALGIFSLLSTYAAGQEVQPPTLETIARTGIIRLGYADRNIPFSYLGTGPEPIGYSIELCLKVVDSIKEKLDLPGLKVDFVKRTPSNRITLLNDGTIDMECVASTNTEERRKAVWFSYSHFITGTRYVALKSSGLNTVADLAGRTVVVTTGTINISQLNVLNRKLGLNIAVLQNDSTEGGFEMVTENRASAFVMDDILLRSFVAETGRPEDYAISNEYLAPPQPYGLMLRHGDTGFRDVVNEALGEIYASGEIDKIYEKWFNAPIPPNGMNLQRPLPDDLADAFRNPVDTTAQ
;
A
#
# COMPACT_ATOMS: atom_id res chain seq x y z
N MET A 1 -16.70 48.11 -73.16
CA MET A 1 -16.80 46.67 -73.05
C MET A 1 -15.87 46.21 -71.92
N GLN A 2 -16.42 46.06 -70.75
CA GLN A 2 -15.68 45.63 -69.52
C GLN A 2 -16.17 44.27 -69.13
N ARG A 3 -15.23 43.29 -69.15
CA ARG A 3 -15.52 41.90 -68.73
C ARG A 3 -15.15 41.78 -67.25
N SER A 4 -16.12 41.52 -66.41
CA SER A 4 -15.97 41.26 -64.98
C SER A 4 -15.69 39.75 -64.82
N THR A 5 -14.56 39.38 -64.23
CA THR A 5 -14.19 38.01 -63.88
C THR A 5 -14.61 37.76 -62.41
N LEU A 6 -15.55 36.85 -62.23
CA LEU A 6 -16.01 36.40 -60.91
C LEU A 6 -15.09 35.28 -60.39
N TRP A 7 -14.43 35.48 -59.24
CA TRP A 7 -13.64 34.44 -58.54
C TRP A 7 -14.58 33.75 -57.53
N LEU A 8 -14.82 32.46 -57.79
CA LEU A 8 -15.46 31.60 -56.77
C LEU A 8 -14.37 31.09 -55.81
N ALA A 9 -14.44 31.47 -54.55
CA ALA A 9 -13.63 30.92 -53.48
C ALA A 9 -14.34 29.67 -52.93
N LEU A 10 -13.80 28.48 -53.19
CA LEU A 10 -14.23 27.24 -52.52
C LEU A 10 -13.58 27.18 -51.12
N GLY A 11 -14.41 27.38 -50.11
CA GLY A 11 -14.00 27.16 -48.71
C GLY A 11 -14.03 25.67 -48.37
N ILE A 12 -12.84 25.08 -48.18
CA ILE A 12 -12.70 23.71 -47.63
C ILE A 12 -12.92 23.79 -46.13
N PHE A 13 -14.08 23.33 -45.66
CA PHE A 13 -14.38 23.16 -44.23
C PHE A 13 -13.75 21.82 -43.77
N SER A 14 -12.57 21.89 -43.18
CA SER A 14 -11.94 20.73 -42.51
C SER A 14 -12.68 20.44 -41.23
N LEU A 15 -13.50 19.39 -41.21
CA LEU A 15 -14.09 18.81 -40.01
C LEU A 15 -12.97 18.12 -39.20
N LEU A 16 -12.43 18.81 -38.22
CA LEU A 16 -11.60 18.23 -37.16
C LEU A 16 -12.52 17.39 -36.24
N SER A 17 -12.60 16.09 -36.53
CA SER A 17 -13.18 15.13 -35.59
C SER A 17 -12.26 15.02 -34.40
N THR A 18 -12.60 15.69 -33.28
CA THR A 18 -11.99 15.43 -31.97
C THR A 18 -12.43 14.04 -31.50
N TYR A 19 -11.57 13.06 -31.64
CA TYR A 19 -11.71 11.81 -30.92
C TYR A 19 -11.52 12.12 -29.44
N ALA A 20 -12.62 12.24 -28.71
CA ALA A 20 -12.58 12.09 -27.26
C ALA A 20 -12.16 10.64 -26.99
N ALA A 21 -10.93 10.44 -26.50
CA ALA A 21 -10.53 9.17 -25.96
C ALA A 21 -11.41 8.92 -24.71
N GLY A 22 -12.52 8.23 -24.88
CA GLY A 22 -13.31 7.71 -23.80
C GLY A 22 -12.42 6.80 -22.96
N GLN A 23 -12.30 7.03 -21.68
CA GLN A 23 -11.69 6.06 -20.77
C GLN A 23 -12.45 4.74 -20.95
N GLU A 24 -11.74 3.73 -21.44
CA GLU A 24 -12.30 2.40 -21.63
C GLU A 24 -12.67 1.87 -20.24
N VAL A 25 -13.96 1.68 -19.99
CA VAL A 25 -14.45 1.18 -18.70
C VAL A 25 -13.98 -0.27 -18.59
N GLN A 26 -13.08 -0.55 -17.66
CA GLN A 26 -12.58 -1.89 -17.41
C GLN A 26 -13.72 -2.81 -16.97
N PRO A 27 -13.80 -4.05 -17.50
CA PRO A 27 -14.80 -5.00 -17.05
C PRO A 27 -14.64 -5.34 -15.57
N PRO A 28 -15.72 -5.80 -14.89
CA PRO A 28 -15.65 -6.24 -13.50
C PRO A 28 -14.54 -7.28 -13.29
N THR A 29 -13.82 -7.19 -12.16
CA THR A 29 -12.66 -8.06 -11.89
C THR A 29 -13.04 -9.54 -11.89
N LEU A 30 -14.17 -9.91 -11.26
CA LEU A 30 -14.62 -11.31 -11.23
C LEU A 30 -14.90 -11.87 -12.64
N GLU A 31 -15.48 -11.08 -13.54
CA GLU A 31 -15.70 -11.49 -14.93
C GLU A 31 -14.38 -11.70 -15.67
N THR A 32 -13.40 -10.83 -15.42
CA THR A 32 -12.06 -10.96 -16.01
C THR A 32 -11.37 -12.23 -15.50
N ILE A 33 -11.43 -12.50 -14.19
CA ILE A 33 -10.88 -13.71 -13.58
C ILE A 33 -11.57 -14.96 -14.14
N ALA A 34 -12.90 -14.97 -14.21
CA ALA A 34 -13.66 -16.10 -14.76
C ALA A 34 -13.30 -16.40 -16.21
N ARG A 35 -13.10 -15.37 -17.02
CA ARG A 35 -12.74 -15.50 -18.44
C ARG A 35 -11.29 -15.93 -18.67
N THR A 36 -10.35 -15.44 -17.85
CA THR A 36 -8.91 -15.66 -18.06
C THR A 36 -8.35 -16.84 -17.28
N GLY A 37 -9.01 -17.24 -16.18
CA GLY A 37 -8.47 -18.22 -15.23
C GLY A 37 -7.22 -17.71 -14.48
N ILE A 38 -7.04 -16.39 -14.39
CA ILE A 38 -5.88 -15.76 -13.73
C ILE A 38 -6.35 -14.63 -12.83
N ILE A 39 -5.80 -14.57 -11.62
CA ILE A 39 -5.86 -13.41 -10.72
C ILE A 39 -4.47 -12.83 -10.52
N ARG A 40 -4.34 -11.49 -10.59
CA ARG A 40 -3.08 -10.78 -10.48
C ARG A 40 -2.97 -10.07 -9.14
N LEU A 41 -1.99 -10.48 -8.34
CA LEU A 41 -1.75 -9.91 -7.00
C LEU A 41 -0.54 -8.97 -7.03
N GLY A 42 -0.77 -7.72 -6.65
CA GLY A 42 0.30 -6.73 -6.51
C GLY A 42 1.09 -6.96 -5.23
N TYR A 43 2.42 -7.12 -5.34
CA TYR A 43 3.30 -7.38 -4.20
C TYR A 43 4.46 -6.39 -4.11
N ALA A 44 5.15 -6.37 -2.96
CA ALA A 44 6.40 -5.65 -2.73
C ALA A 44 7.53 -6.62 -2.38
N ASP A 45 8.78 -6.27 -2.74
CA ASP A 45 9.94 -7.13 -2.51
C ASP A 45 10.41 -7.14 -1.06
N ARG A 46 10.22 -6.02 -0.33
CA ARG A 46 10.79 -5.80 1.01
C ARG A 46 9.88 -4.97 1.90
N ASN A 47 8.67 -5.49 2.14
CA ASN A 47 7.69 -4.87 3.02
C ASN A 47 7.34 -5.86 4.15
N ILE A 48 8.39 -6.29 4.89
CA ILE A 48 8.29 -7.27 5.98
C ILE A 48 7.44 -6.69 7.13
N PRO A 49 6.50 -7.44 7.70
CA PRO A 49 6.15 -8.85 7.44
C PRO A 49 4.99 -9.02 6.45
N PHE A 50 4.54 -7.97 5.75
CA PHE A 50 3.30 -7.96 4.96
C PHE A 50 3.45 -8.60 3.57
N SER A 51 4.48 -8.20 2.82
CA SER A 51 4.75 -8.65 1.46
C SER A 51 6.23 -8.50 1.15
N TYR A 52 6.91 -9.61 0.90
CA TYR A 52 8.35 -9.60 0.62
C TYR A 52 8.80 -10.91 -0.05
N LEU A 53 9.97 -10.90 -0.65
CA LEU A 53 10.59 -12.10 -1.19
C LEU A 53 11.33 -12.85 -0.06
N GLY A 54 10.94 -14.11 0.15
CA GLY A 54 11.66 -15.03 1.04
C GLY A 54 12.85 -15.71 0.32
N THR A 55 13.02 -16.99 0.54
CA THR A 55 14.05 -17.81 -0.15
C THR A 55 13.57 -18.36 -1.49
N GLY A 56 12.27 -18.34 -1.75
CA GLY A 56 11.64 -18.81 -2.98
C GLY A 56 11.40 -17.68 -3.98
N PRO A 57 10.91 -18.02 -5.18
CA PRO A 57 10.60 -17.05 -6.23
C PRO A 57 9.32 -16.26 -5.99
N GLU A 58 8.40 -16.77 -5.18
CA GLU A 58 7.12 -16.16 -4.89
C GLU A 58 7.18 -15.29 -3.64
N PRO A 59 6.43 -14.18 -3.60
CA PRO A 59 6.34 -13.36 -2.41
C PRO A 59 5.59 -14.08 -1.29
N ILE A 60 5.99 -13.76 -0.07
CA ILE A 60 5.39 -14.25 1.17
C ILE A 60 5.06 -13.06 2.08
N GLY A 61 4.31 -13.31 3.12
CA GLY A 61 4.01 -12.30 4.14
C GLY A 61 2.55 -12.35 4.59
N TYR A 62 2.26 -11.58 5.60
CA TYR A 62 0.93 -11.50 6.22
C TYR A 62 -0.17 -11.12 5.23
N SER A 63 0.03 -10.03 4.47
CA SER A 63 -0.94 -9.59 3.46
C SER A 63 -1.00 -10.55 2.27
N ILE A 64 0.12 -11.16 1.88
CA ILE A 64 0.14 -12.19 0.83
C ILE A 64 -0.67 -13.41 1.27
N GLU A 65 -0.51 -13.88 2.51
CA GLU A 65 -1.28 -15.02 3.02
C GLU A 65 -2.77 -14.73 3.06
N LEU A 66 -3.18 -13.54 3.51
CA LEU A 66 -4.59 -13.12 3.47
C LEU A 66 -5.12 -13.07 2.03
N CYS A 67 -4.37 -12.52 1.09
CA CYS A 67 -4.78 -12.49 -0.32
C CYS A 67 -4.93 -13.91 -0.90
N LEU A 68 -4.03 -14.83 -0.57
CA LEU A 68 -4.12 -16.21 -1.05
C LEU A 68 -5.37 -16.92 -0.48
N LYS A 69 -5.74 -16.64 0.77
CA LYS A 69 -7.01 -17.11 1.35
C LYS A 69 -8.23 -16.55 0.61
N VAL A 70 -8.20 -15.26 0.27
CA VAL A 70 -9.23 -14.64 -0.58
C VAL A 70 -9.29 -15.32 -1.95
N VAL A 71 -8.14 -15.64 -2.56
CA VAL A 71 -8.09 -16.37 -3.84
C VAL A 71 -8.74 -17.75 -3.72
N ASP A 72 -8.54 -18.46 -2.61
CA ASP A 72 -9.18 -19.76 -2.39
C ASP A 72 -10.72 -19.63 -2.32
N SER A 73 -11.24 -18.60 -1.64
CA SER A 73 -12.69 -18.30 -1.66
C SER A 73 -13.21 -17.94 -3.06
N ILE A 74 -12.40 -17.20 -3.86
CA ILE A 74 -12.76 -16.89 -5.26
C ILE A 74 -12.80 -18.14 -6.12
N LYS A 75 -11.85 -19.09 -5.94
CA LYS A 75 -11.85 -20.39 -6.65
C LYS A 75 -13.15 -21.17 -6.41
N GLU A 76 -13.58 -21.22 -5.15
CA GLU A 76 -14.80 -21.89 -4.75
C GLU A 76 -16.03 -21.18 -5.34
N LYS A 77 -16.12 -19.87 -5.19
CA LYS A 77 -17.26 -19.06 -5.64
C LYS A 77 -17.47 -19.08 -7.15
N LEU A 78 -16.39 -19.14 -7.93
CA LEU A 78 -16.44 -19.16 -9.40
C LEU A 78 -16.36 -20.56 -9.99
N ASP A 79 -16.26 -21.62 -9.17
CA ASP A 79 -16.02 -23.00 -9.60
C ASP A 79 -14.79 -23.11 -10.53
N LEU A 80 -13.70 -22.48 -10.13
CA LEU A 80 -12.44 -22.42 -10.88
C LEU A 80 -11.28 -23.05 -10.09
N PRO A 81 -11.23 -24.37 -9.92
CA PRO A 81 -10.18 -25.03 -9.12
C PRO A 81 -8.77 -24.83 -9.72
N GLY A 82 -8.70 -24.55 -11.02
CA GLY A 82 -7.45 -24.29 -11.74
C GLY A 82 -7.05 -22.82 -11.82
N LEU A 83 -7.68 -21.91 -11.05
CA LEU A 83 -7.33 -20.48 -11.02
C LEU A 83 -5.86 -20.29 -10.67
N LYS A 84 -5.14 -19.59 -11.54
CA LYS A 84 -3.72 -19.27 -11.37
C LYS A 84 -3.55 -17.91 -10.72
N VAL A 85 -2.51 -17.78 -9.90
CA VAL A 85 -2.07 -16.52 -9.32
C VAL A 85 -0.85 -16.03 -10.09
N ASP A 86 -0.91 -14.79 -10.60
CA ASP A 86 0.23 -14.06 -11.12
C ASP A 86 0.62 -12.98 -10.12
N PHE A 87 1.86 -12.99 -9.68
CA PHE A 87 2.41 -11.95 -8.81
C PHE A 87 3.04 -10.82 -9.64
N VAL A 88 2.55 -9.61 -9.45
CA VAL A 88 3.03 -8.42 -10.15
C VAL A 88 3.71 -7.47 -9.17
N LYS A 89 4.99 -7.19 -9.41
CA LYS A 89 5.73 -6.25 -8.57
C LYS A 89 5.17 -4.83 -8.71
N ARG A 90 4.92 -4.18 -7.57
CA ARG A 90 4.48 -2.79 -7.51
C ARG A 90 5.41 -1.92 -6.64
N THR A 91 5.35 -0.61 -6.82
CA THR A 91 5.97 0.39 -5.97
C THR A 91 4.90 1.21 -5.23
N PRO A 92 5.25 1.93 -4.15
CA PRO A 92 4.29 2.82 -3.51
C PRO A 92 3.69 3.88 -4.45
N SER A 93 4.41 4.27 -5.50
CA SER A 93 3.98 5.31 -6.44
C SER A 93 3.03 4.80 -7.53
N ASN A 94 3.15 3.54 -7.99
CA ASN A 94 2.39 3.04 -9.14
C ASN A 94 1.18 2.19 -8.79
N ARG A 95 1.01 1.75 -7.53
CA ARG A 95 -0.03 0.77 -7.11
C ARG A 95 -1.46 1.16 -7.49
N ILE A 96 -1.80 2.46 -7.37
CA ILE A 96 -3.15 2.95 -7.72
C ILE A 96 -3.38 2.88 -9.23
N THR A 97 -2.37 3.24 -10.03
CA THR A 97 -2.44 3.12 -11.50
C THR A 97 -2.62 1.66 -11.91
N LEU A 98 -1.81 0.75 -11.36
CA LEU A 98 -1.87 -0.69 -11.69
C LEU A 98 -3.22 -1.33 -11.33
N LEU A 99 -3.89 -0.87 -10.26
CA LEU A 99 -5.25 -1.30 -9.92
C LEU A 99 -6.28 -0.78 -10.91
N ASN A 100 -6.20 0.53 -11.25
CA ASN A 100 -7.21 1.17 -12.07
C ASN A 100 -7.13 0.79 -13.55
N ASP A 101 -5.94 0.44 -14.05
CA ASP A 101 -5.74 -0.07 -15.42
C ASP A 101 -5.90 -1.60 -15.54
N GLY A 102 -6.12 -2.32 -14.42
CA GLY A 102 -6.32 -3.76 -14.39
C GLY A 102 -5.02 -4.58 -14.55
N THR A 103 -3.84 -3.96 -14.41
CA THR A 103 -2.57 -4.68 -14.37
C THR A 103 -2.46 -5.56 -13.13
N ILE A 104 -3.05 -5.14 -12.01
CA ILE A 104 -3.28 -5.95 -10.81
C ILE A 104 -4.76 -5.91 -10.44
N ASP A 105 -5.25 -7.00 -9.89
CA ASP A 105 -6.63 -7.15 -9.44
C ASP A 105 -6.78 -6.76 -7.96
N MET A 106 -5.76 -7.04 -7.14
CA MET A 106 -5.73 -6.73 -5.71
C MET A 106 -4.29 -6.42 -5.28
N GLU A 107 -4.10 -5.39 -4.43
CA GLU A 107 -2.79 -5.05 -3.87
C GLU A 107 -2.64 -5.66 -2.48
N CYS A 108 -1.64 -6.54 -2.33
CA CYS A 108 -1.42 -7.41 -1.17
C CYS A 108 -0.20 -6.97 -0.35
N VAL A 109 -0.21 -5.73 0.13
CA VAL A 109 0.92 -5.12 0.84
C VAL A 109 0.45 -4.35 2.09
N ALA A 110 1.26 -3.46 2.64
CA ALA A 110 0.93 -2.55 3.73
C ALA A 110 0.42 -1.22 3.16
N SER A 111 -0.89 -1.07 3.03
CA SER A 111 -1.48 0.13 2.44
C SER A 111 -2.51 0.77 3.36
N THR A 112 -2.19 1.99 3.82
CA THR A 112 -3.06 2.76 4.71
C THR A 112 -4.34 3.16 4.00
N ASN A 113 -5.47 2.80 4.60
CA ASN A 113 -6.81 3.21 4.17
C ASN A 113 -7.07 4.64 4.66
N THR A 114 -7.01 5.60 3.75
CA THR A 114 -7.32 7.01 4.03
C THR A 114 -8.49 7.48 3.19
N GLU A 115 -9.22 8.48 3.69
CA GLU A 115 -10.32 9.10 2.94
C GLU A 115 -9.85 9.60 1.56
N GLU A 116 -8.66 10.21 1.47
CA GLU A 116 -8.14 10.70 0.21
C GLU A 116 -7.89 9.56 -0.80
N ARG A 117 -7.35 8.43 -0.34
CA ARG A 117 -7.11 7.27 -1.21
C ARG A 117 -8.42 6.61 -1.66
N ARG A 118 -9.45 6.61 -0.80
CA ARG A 118 -10.78 6.06 -1.15
C ARG A 118 -11.44 6.76 -2.32
N LYS A 119 -11.04 7.97 -2.67
CA LYS A 119 -11.50 8.66 -3.89
C LYS A 119 -10.99 8.02 -5.18
N ALA A 120 -9.88 7.27 -5.10
CA ALA A 120 -9.22 6.69 -6.27
C ALA A 120 -9.22 5.15 -6.28
N VAL A 121 -9.27 4.51 -5.11
CA VAL A 121 -9.28 3.04 -4.93
C VAL A 121 -10.20 2.68 -3.78
N TRP A 122 -10.63 1.43 -3.72
CA TRP A 122 -11.32 0.89 -2.55
C TRP A 122 -10.38 0.06 -1.68
N PHE A 123 -10.83 -0.22 -0.47
CA PHE A 123 -10.12 -1.02 0.50
C PHE A 123 -11.03 -2.13 1.03
N SER A 124 -10.44 -3.27 1.33
CA SER A 124 -11.06 -4.33 2.09
C SER A 124 -11.31 -3.92 3.55
N TYR A 125 -11.92 -4.80 4.33
CA TYR A 125 -11.85 -4.75 5.79
C TYR A 125 -10.42 -4.58 6.26
N SER A 126 -10.27 -3.89 7.40
CA SER A 126 -8.96 -3.61 7.98
C SER A 126 -8.30 -4.90 8.45
N HIS A 127 -7.03 -5.11 8.05
CA HIS A 127 -6.25 -6.27 8.46
C HIS A 127 -5.07 -5.92 9.37
N PHE A 128 -4.76 -4.63 9.55
CA PHE A 128 -3.72 -4.14 10.45
C PHE A 128 -3.99 -2.69 10.86
N ILE A 129 -3.38 -2.24 11.98
CA ILE A 129 -3.43 -0.83 12.44
C ILE A 129 -2.04 -0.41 12.87
N THR A 130 -1.56 0.74 12.36
CA THR A 130 -0.25 1.29 12.69
C THR A 130 -0.23 2.81 12.56
N GLY A 131 0.68 3.46 13.29
CA GLY A 131 0.92 4.90 13.19
C GLY A 131 2.26 5.21 12.54
N THR A 132 2.44 6.48 12.16
CA THR A 132 3.68 6.98 11.56
C THR A 132 4.65 7.41 12.65
N ARG A 133 5.90 6.95 12.53
CA ARG A 133 7.03 7.34 13.39
C ARG A 133 8.24 7.69 12.53
N TYR A 134 9.37 7.98 13.15
CA TYR A 134 10.65 8.01 12.45
C TYR A 134 11.65 7.07 13.13
N VAL A 135 12.64 6.64 12.35
CA VAL A 135 13.85 5.97 12.84
C VAL A 135 15.05 6.87 12.58
N ALA A 136 15.98 6.86 13.51
CA ALA A 136 17.27 7.54 13.42
C ALA A 136 18.38 6.66 14.00
N LEU A 137 19.64 6.97 13.72
CA LEU A 137 20.76 6.36 14.44
C LEU A 137 20.67 6.79 15.91
N LYS A 138 20.86 5.87 16.84
CA LYS A 138 20.83 6.15 18.29
C LYS A 138 21.88 7.19 18.69
N SER A 139 23.02 7.19 18.02
CA SER A 139 24.11 8.16 18.21
C SER A 139 23.70 9.60 17.89
N SER A 140 22.63 9.82 17.10
CA SER A 140 22.12 11.15 16.78
C SER A 140 21.38 11.81 17.94
N GLY A 141 20.94 11.05 18.93
CA GLY A 141 20.19 11.52 20.10
C GLY A 141 18.75 11.96 19.81
N LEU A 142 18.22 11.69 18.61
CA LEU A 142 16.85 12.06 18.21
C LEU A 142 15.84 11.08 18.81
N ASN A 143 14.84 11.61 19.57
CA ASN A 143 13.82 10.79 20.25
C ASN A 143 12.40 11.35 20.12
N THR A 144 12.26 12.66 19.97
CA THR A 144 10.98 13.36 19.89
C THR A 144 10.77 14.00 18.51
N VAL A 145 9.54 14.37 18.20
CA VAL A 145 9.24 15.09 16.95
C VAL A 145 9.97 16.44 16.89
N ALA A 146 10.13 17.11 18.03
CA ALA A 146 10.82 18.41 18.10
C ALA A 146 12.32 18.31 17.71
N ASP A 147 12.96 17.16 17.95
CA ASP A 147 14.37 16.95 17.62
C ASP A 147 14.64 16.95 16.10
N LEU A 148 13.58 16.83 15.29
CA LEU A 148 13.68 16.92 13.83
C LEU A 148 13.86 18.35 13.32
N ALA A 149 13.78 19.37 14.18
CA ALA A 149 13.94 20.77 13.79
C ALA A 149 15.28 21.03 13.11
N GLY A 150 15.23 21.60 11.88
CA GLY A 150 16.40 21.89 11.05
C GLY A 150 17.13 20.66 10.50
N ARG A 151 16.56 19.46 10.64
CA ARG A 151 17.19 18.22 10.19
C ARG A 151 16.79 17.88 8.75
N THR A 152 17.59 17.01 8.14
CA THR A 152 17.26 16.37 6.87
C THR A 152 16.55 15.06 7.14
N VAL A 153 15.30 14.93 6.69
CA VAL A 153 14.44 13.78 6.95
C VAL A 153 13.99 13.18 5.63
N VAL A 154 14.16 11.88 5.46
CA VAL A 154 13.74 11.17 4.25
C VAL A 154 12.39 10.52 4.45
N VAL A 155 11.60 10.47 3.37
CA VAL A 155 10.30 9.79 3.24
C VAL A 155 10.26 8.99 1.96
N THR A 156 9.38 8.00 1.86
CA THR A 156 9.21 7.22 0.62
C THR A 156 8.17 7.87 -0.30
N THR A 157 8.51 8.09 -1.56
CA THR A 157 7.63 8.63 -2.60
C THR A 157 6.35 7.79 -2.73
N GLY A 158 5.18 8.42 -2.87
CA GLY A 158 3.89 7.73 -3.00
C GLY A 158 3.28 7.24 -1.68
N THR A 159 3.92 7.52 -0.52
CA THR A 159 3.35 7.22 0.80
C THR A 159 2.62 8.41 1.40
N ILE A 160 1.73 8.16 2.36
CA ILE A 160 1.04 9.22 3.11
C ILE A 160 1.97 9.96 4.08
N ASN A 161 3.09 9.34 4.43
CA ASN A 161 4.06 9.88 5.39
C ASN A 161 4.63 11.22 4.93
N ILE A 162 4.69 11.46 3.59
CA ILE A 162 5.08 12.76 3.02
C ILE A 162 4.12 13.87 3.48
N SER A 163 2.82 13.66 3.29
CA SER A 163 1.82 14.66 3.65
C SER A 163 1.75 14.87 5.16
N GLN A 164 1.84 13.78 5.93
CA GLN A 164 1.85 13.82 7.40
C GLN A 164 3.04 14.61 7.93
N LEU A 165 4.26 14.33 7.44
CA LEU A 165 5.47 15.06 7.81
C LEU A 165 5.37 16.54 7.43
N ASN A 166 4.90 16.85 6.22
CA ASN A 166 4.76 18.23 5.75
C ASN A 166 3.73 19.03 6.56
N VAL A 167 2.61 18.42 6.95
CA VAL A 167 1.62 19.05 7.84
C VAL A 167 2.24 19.36 9.18
N LEU A 168 2.95 18.39 9.79
CA LEU A 168 3.60 18.55 11.07
C LEU A 168 4.72 19.59 11.03
N ASN A 169 5.57 19.54 10.00
CA ASN A 169 6.65 20.50 9.77
C ASN A 169 6.14 21.95 9.74
N ARG A 170 5.05 22.20 9.00
CA ARG A 170 4.43 23.54 8.94
C ARG A 170 3.78 23.92 10.27
N LYS A 171 3.02 23.00 10.88
CA LYS A 171 2.29 23.27 12.13
C LYS A 171 3.20 23.65 13.29
N LEU A 172 4.37 23.01 13.38
CA LEU A 172 5.34 23.21 14.47
C LEU A 172 6.52 24.12 14.09
N GLY A 173 6.61 24.59 12.83
CA GLY A 173 7.70 25.44 12.36
C GLY A 173 9.07 24.79 12.44
N LEU A 174 9.18 23.47 12.15
CA LEU A 174 10.40 22.71 12.40
C LEU A 174 11.51 22.95 11.38
N ASN A 175 11.21 23.55 10.22
CA ASN A 175 12.19 23.80 9.14
C ASN A 175 12.92 22.53 8.69
N ILE A 176 12.22 21.40 8.62
CA ILE A 176 12.76 20.12 8.16
C ILE A 176 13.04 20.19 6.66
N ALA A 177 14.24 19.78 6.24
CA ALA A 177 14.57 19.52 4.85
C ALA A 177 14.08 18.11 4.49
N VAL A 178 12.97 18.02 3.72
CA VAL A 178 12.36 16.74 3.35
C VAL A 178 12.99 16.22 2.06
N LEU A 179 13.60 15.02 2.16
CA LEU A 179 14.08 14.26 1.01
C LEU A 179 13.09 13.16 0.67
N GLN A 180 13.07 12.74 -0.59
CA GLN A 180 12.26 11.63 -1.04
C GLN A 180 13.14 10.51 -1.60
N ASN A 181 12.75 9.26 -1.36
CA ASN A 181 13.34 8.07 -1.96
C ASN A 181 12.24 7.22 -2.57
N ASP A 182 12.49 6.58 -3.71
CA ASP A 182 11.47 5.82 -4.43
C ASP A 182 11.19 4.44 -3.81
N SER A 183 12.04 3.99 -2.89
CA SER A 183 11.85 2.75 -2.13
C SER A 183 11.92 2.99 -0.62
N THR A 184 11.21 2.18 0.14
CA THR A 184 11.21 2.21 1.61
C THR A 184 12.59 1.79 2.14
N GLU A 185 13.19 0.79 1.51
CA GLU A 185 14.54 0.33 1.81
C GLU A 185 15.58 1.44 1.62
N GLY A 186 15.60 2.06 0.44
CA GLY A 186 16.53 3.16 0.17
C GLY A 186 16.34 4.35 1.12
N GLY A 187 15.10 4.59 1.61
CA GLY A 187 14.85 5.58 2.66
C GLY A 187 15.54 5.21 3.98
N PHE A 188 15.46 3.96 4.41
CA PHE A 188 16.15 3.47 5.60
C PHE A 188 17.67 3.47 5.43
N GLU A 189 18.18 3.07 4.26
CA GLU A 189 19.62 3.10 3.94
C GLU A 189 20.21 4.51 4.03
N MET A 190 19.47 5.55 3.65
CA MET A 190 19.94 6.93 3.79
C MET A 190 20.23 7.32 5.25
N VAL A 191 19.53 6.73 6.20
CA VAL A 191 19.80 6.91 7.65
C VAL A 191 21.03 6.10 8.06
N THR A 192 21.12 4.84 7.66
CA THR A 192 22.26 3.97 8.02
C THR A 192 23.60 4.50 7.49
N GLU A 193 23.57 5.20 6.35
CA GLU A 193 24.71 5.80 5.69
C GLU A 193 24.95 7.28 6.08
N ASN A 194 24.22 7.79 7.08
CA ASN A 194 24.31 9.21 7.50
C ASN A 194 23.99 10.25 6.41
N ARG A 195 23.23 9.87 5.37
CA ARG A 195 22.78 10.80 4.31
C ARG A 195 21.49 11.53 4.70
N ALA A 196 20.75 11.01 5.68
CA ALA A 196 19.60 11.66 6.30
C ALA A 196 19.67 11.46 7.81
N SER A 197 19.13 12.42 8.57
CA SER A 197 19.10 12.36 10.04
C SER A 197 18.04 11.39 10.55
N ALA A 198 16.93 11.23 9.82
CA ALA A 198 15.83 10.34 10.17
C ALA A 198 15.08 9.88 8.91
N PHE A 199 14.41 8.72 9.03
CA PHE A 199 13.48 8.19 8.03
C PHE A 199 12.09 8.07 8.64
N VAL A 200 11.11 8.71 8.02
CA VAL A 200 9.70 8.68 8.46
C VAL A 200 8.93 7.63 7.67
N MET A 201 8.33 6.70 8.40
CA MET A 201 7.55 5.58 7.86
C MET A 201 6.60 5.04 8.94
N ASP A 202 5.80 4.07 8.59
CA ASP A 202 4.91 3.37 9.52
C ASP A 202 5.70 2.55 10.55
N ASP A 203 5.34 2.66 11.83
CA ASP A 203 6.05 2.07 12.98
C ASP A 203 6.43 0.60 12.76
N ILE A 204 5.50 -0.20 12.28
CA ILE A 204 5.75 -1.62 12.06
C ILE A 204 6.83 -1.90 11.00
N LEU A 205 6.89 -1.11 9.93
CA LEU A 205 7.91 -1.25 8.90
C LEU A 205 9.28 -0.77 9.39
N LEU A 206 9.31 0.30 10.19
CA LEU A 206 10.55 0.75 10.83
C LEU A 206 11.13 -0.32 11.76
N ARG A 207 10.28 -0.98 12.57
CA ARG A 207 10.70 -2.10 13.44
C ARG A 207 11.27 -3.26 12.65
N SER A 208 10.66 -3.58 11.51
CA SER A 208 11.15 -4.65 10.65
C SER A 208 12.53 -4.32 10.08
N PHE A 209 12.73 -3.09 9.54
CA PHE A 209 14.04 -2.68 9.06
C PHE A 209 15.12 -2.69 10.15
N VAL A 210 14.80 -2.18 11.33
CA VAL A 210 15.72 -2.20 12.47
C VAL A 210 16.08 -3.63 12.87
N ALA A 211 15.09 -4.53 12.93
CA ALA A 211 15.32 -5.93 13.26
C ALA A 211 16.18 -6.67 12.19
N GLU A 212 15.97 -6.36 10.90
CA GLU A 212 16.77 -6.92 9.79
C GLU A 212 18.27 -6.58 9.88
N THR A 213 18.64 -5.46 10.52
CA THR A 213 20.06 -5.09 10.67
C THR A 213 20.83 -6.04 11.56
N GLY A 214 20.15 -6.82 12.41
CA GLY A 214 20.79 -7.63 13.46
C GLY A 214 21.46 -6.81 14.57
N ARG A 215 21.32 -5.47 14.55
CA ARG A 215 21.88 -4.52 15.52
C ARG A 215 20.84 -3.49 15.91
N PRO A 216 19.70 -3.90 16.48
CA PRO A 216 18.62 -2.98 16.81
C PRO A 216 19.02 -1.89 17.82
N GLU A 217 20.04 -2.13 18.63
CA GLU A 217 20.61 -1.20 19.58
C GLU A 217 21.27 0.05 18.95
N ASP A 218 21.63 -0.01 17.67
CA ASP A 218 22.23 1.12 16.93
C ASP A 218 21.19 2.15 16.49
N TYR A 219 19.89 1.82 16.61
CA TYR A 219 18.78 2.66 16.13
C TYR A 219 17.85 3.09 17.25
N ALA A 220 17.19 4.22 17.03
CA ALA A 220 16.10 4.71 17.86
C ALA A 220 14.88 4.99 16.99
N ILE A 221 13.74 4.43 17.36
CA ILE A 221 12.43 4.77 16.80
C ILE A 221 11.81 5.81 17.72
N SER A 222 11.24 6.89 17.17
CA SER A 222 10.67 7.98 17.96
C SER A 222 9.65 7.50 19.00
N ASN A 223 9.62 8.12 20.15
CA ASN A 223 8.65 7.80 21.21
C ASN A 223 7.23 8.27 20.83
N GLU A 224 7.12 9.29 19.99
CA GLU A 224 5.88 9.91 19.59
C GLU A 224 5.46 9.48 18.18
N TYR A 225 4.16 9.41 17.93
CA TYR A 225 3.64 9.31 16.58
C TYR A 225 3.63 10.69 15.89
N LEU A 226 4.07 10.74 14.64
CA LEU A 226 3.94 11.91 13.77
C LEU A 226 2.50 12.09 13.30
N ALA A 227 1.78 10.98 13.18
CA ALA A 227 0.35 10.93 12.89
C ALA A 227 -0.28 9.74 13.64
N PRO A 228 -1.56 9.86 14.07
CA PRO A 228 -2.23 8.80 14.80
C PRO A 228 -2.30 7.49 14.00
N PRO A 229 -2.45 6.34 14.68
CA PRO A 229 -2.65 5.05 14.01
C PRO A 229 -3.83 5.09 13.03
N GLN A 230 -3.63 4.45 11.88
CA GLN A 230 -4.60 4.31 10.81
C GLN A 230 -4.63 2.85 10.31
N PRO A 231 -5.79 2.38 9.82
CA PRO A 231 -5.93 1.01 9.38
C PRO A 231 -5.23 0.77 8.02
N TYR A 232 -4.73 -0.44 7.82
CA TYR A 232 -4.39 -1.00 6.52
C TYR A 232 -5.57 -1.82 5.98
N GLY A 233 -5.76 -1.80 4.67
CA GLY A 233 -6.64 -2.68 3.93
C GLY A 233 -5.98 -3.14 2.64
N LEU A 234 -6.43 -4.26 2.10
CA LEU A 234 -6.07 -4.66 0.74
C LEU A 234 -6.69 -3.66 -0.22
N MET A 235 -5.89 -3.10 -1.14
CA MET A 235 -6.42 -2.15 -2.12
C MET A 235 -7.08 -2.89 -3.28
N LEU A 236 -8.22 -2.36 -3.71
CA LEU A 236 -9.08 -2.86 -4.77
C LEU A 236 -9.39 -1.72 -5.75
N ARG A 237 -9.76 -2.07 -6.98
CA ARG A 237 -10.18 -1.08 -7.97
C ARG A 237 -11.43 -0.34 -7.48
N HIS A 238 -11.42 0.98 -7.67
CA HIS A 238 -12.57 1.82 -7.33
C HIS A 238 -13.80 1.43 -8.15
N GLY A 239 -14.96 1.35 -7.50
CA GLY A 239 -16.25 1.08 -8.16
C GLY A 239 -16.54 -0.40 -8.42
N ASP A 240 -15.62 -1.33 -8.16
CA ASP A 240 -15.83 -2.77 -8.36
C ASP A 240 -16.48 -3.42 -7.12
N THR A 241 -17.77 -3.15 -6.94
CA THR A 241 -18.55 -3.60 -5.78
C THR A 241 -18.55 -5.11 -5.64
N GLY A 242 -18.76 -5.83 -6.74
CA GLY A 242 -18.83 -7.30 -6.71
C GLY A 242 -17.52 -7.95 -6.25
N PHE A 243 -16.37 -7.44 -6.70
CA PHE A 243 -15.08 -7.94 -6.27
C PHE A 243 -14.81 -7.61 -4.80
N ARG A 244 -15.07 -6.36 -4.39
CA ARG A 244 -14.93 -5.93 -2.99
C ARG A 244 -15.76 -6.80 -2.05
N ASP A 245 -17.00 -7.08 -2.39
CA ASP A 245 -17.92 -7.85 -1.53
C ASP A 245 -17.39 -9.28 -1.34
N VAL A 246 -16.86 -9.91 -2.38
CA VAL A 246 -16.21 -11.23 -2.28
C VAL A 246 -14.96 -11.20 -1.41
N VAL A 247 -14.12 -10.18 -1.56
CA VAL A 247 -12.92 -10.01 -0.72
C VAL A 247 -13.29 -9.81 0.74
N ASN A 248 -14.30 -8.98 1.02
CA ASN A 248 -14.76 -8.72 2.39
C ASN A 248 -15.48 -9.93 3.01
N GLU A 249 -16.25 -10.68 2.23
CA GLU A 249 -16.87 -11.94 2.67
C GLU A 249 -15.79 -12.93 3.12
N ALA A 250 -14.77 -13.16 2.28
CA ALA A 250 -13.66 -14.06 2.60
C ALA A 250 -12.87 -13.62 3.86
N LEU A 251 -12.55 -12.33 3.97
CA LEU A 251 -11.88 -11.81 5.17
C LEU A 251 -12.76 -11.92 6.40
N GLY A 252 -14.07 -11.67 6.28
CA GLY A 252 -15.04 -11.82 7.37
C GLY A 252 -15.10 -13.25 7.90
N GLU A 253 -15.04 -14.26 7.02
CA GLU A 253 -14.97 -15.67 7.40
C GLU A 253 -13.67 -16.02 8.14
N ILE A 254 -12.52 -15.52 7.65
CA ILE A 254 -11.22 -15.68 8.30
C ILE A 254 -11.23 -15.06 9.71
N TYR A 255 -11.86 -13.90 9.87
CA TYR A 255 -11.97 -13.23 11.16
C TYR A 255 -12.91 -13.97 12.10
N ALA A 256 -14.10 -14.35 11.64
CA ALA A 256 -15.11 -15.03 12.45
C ALA A 256 -14.68 -16.43 12.90
N SER A 257 -13.89 -17.14 12.09
CA SER A 257 -13.37 -18.48 12.44
C SER A 257 -12.21 -18.44 13.44
N GLY A 258 -11.64 -17.28 13.72
CA GLY A 258 -10.41 -17.13 14.52
C GLY A 258 -9.15 -17.58 13.80
N GLU A 259 -9.19 -17.83 12.49
CA GLU A 259 -8.02 -18.14 11.68
C GLU A 259 -7.05 -16.94 11.63
N ILE A 260 -7.59 -15.73 11.65
CA ILE A 260 -6.79 -14.49 11.66
C ILE A 260 -5.81 -14.44 12.84
N ASP A 261 -6.18 -14.93 14.02
CA ASP A 261 -5.33 -14.94 15.20
C ASP A 261 -4.08 -15.80 14.98
N LYS A 262 -4.25 -16.96 14.31
CA LYS A 262 -3.16 -17.88 13.96
C LYS A 262 -2.24 -17.28 12.91
N ILE A 263 -2.81 -16.60 11.89
CA ILE A 263 -2.07 -15.91 10.85
C ILE A 263 -1.30 -14.74 11.47
N TYR A 264 -1.92 -13.97 12.37
CA TYR A 264 -1.27 -12.88 13.08
C TYR A 264 -0.11 -13.40 13.93
N GLU A 265 -0.33 -14.43 14.75
CA GLU A 265 0.71 -15.05 15.60
C GLU A 265 1.91 -15.51 14.77
N LYS A 266 1.66 -16.16 13.63
CA LYS A 266 2.71 -16.63 12.71
C LYS A 266 3.60 -15.49 12.21
N TRP A 267 3.03 -14.33 11.85
CA TRP A 267 3.77 -13.26 11.19
C TRP A 267 4.34 -12.19 12.15
N PHE A 268 3.80 -12.08 13.36
CA PHE A 268 4.18 -11.03 14.30
C PHE A 268 4.80 -11.55 15.61
N ASN A 269 4.55 -12.80 15.99
CA ASN A 269 5.03 -13.37 17.27
C ASN A 269 5.86 -14.64 17.13
N ALA A 270 5.96 -15.21 15.93
CA ALA A 270 6.83 -16.35 15.65
C ALA A 270 8.02 -15.94 14.77
N PRO A 271 9.09 -16.76 14.71
CA PRO A 271 10.18 -16.56 13.78
C PRO A 271 9.71 -16.67 12.33
N ILE A 272 9.92 -15.61 11.52
CA ILE A 272 9.53 -15.57 10.10
C ILE A 272 10.74 -15.73 9.18
N PRO A 273 10.53 -16.32 7.96
CA PRO A 273 11.61 -16.43 6.99
C PRO A 273 12.04 -15.05 6.46
N PRO A 274 13.26 -14.92 5.85
CA PRO A 274 14.23 -16.00 5.71
C PRO A 274 15.12 -16.21 6.95
N ASN A 275 15.25 -15.19 7.82
CA ASN A 275 16.29 -15.13 8.86
C ASN A 275 15.79 -15.47 10.27
N GLY A 276 14.55 -15.92 10.41
CA GLY A 276 13.99 -16.25 11.72
C GLY A 276 13.70 -15.02 12.59
N MET A 277 13.52 -13.83 11.99
CA MET A 277 13.14 -12.62 12.71
C MET A 277 11.80 -12.80 13.41
N ASN A 278 11.70 -12.34 14.66
CA ASN A 278 10.47 -12.30 15.42
C ASN A 278 10.23 -10.85 15.89
N LEU A 279 9.11 -10.26 15.50
CA LEU A 279 8.76 -8.89 15.82
C LEU A 279 8.23 -8.72 17.27
N GLN A 280 7.90 -9.83 17.92
CA GLN A 280 7.40 -9.87 19.31
C GLN A 280 6.27 -8.86 19.55
N ARG A 281 5.30 -8.81 18.63
CA ARG A 281 4.21 -7.86 18.64
C ARG A 281 2.87 -8.58 18.92
N PRO A 282 2.43 -8.66 20.16
CA PRO A 282 1.11 -9.21 20.50
C PRO A 282 0.00 -8.48 19.74
N LEU A 283 -1.08 -9.20 19.43
CA LEU A 283 -2.27 -8.63 18.79
C LEU A 283 -2.84 -7.51 19.70
N PRO A 284 -2.86 -6.25 19.24
CA PRO A 284 -3.38 -5.15 20.04
C PRO A 284 -4.92 -5.15 20.07
N ASP A 285 -5.51 -4.61 21.14
CA ASP A 285 -6.95 -4.62 21.38
C ASP A 285 -7.75 -3.94 20.28
N ASP A 286 -7.29 -2.82 19.76
CA ASP A 286 -7.93 -2.07 18.68
C ASP A 286 -8.01 -2.88 17.37
N LEU A 287 -6.96 -3.65 17.07
CA LEU A 287 -6.96 -4.54 15.90
C LEU A 287 -7.83 -5.77 16.15
N ALA A 288 -7.80 -6.35 17.36
CA ALA A 288 -8.71 -7.45 17.73
C ALA A 288 -10.18 -7.01 17.64
N ASP A 289 -10.50 -5.78 18.03
CA ASP A 289 -11.83 -5.19 17.87
C ASP A 289 -12.21 -5.02 16.40
N ALA A 290 -11.29 -4.59 15.55
CA ALA A 290 -11.50 -4.46 14.11
C ALA A 290 -11.77 -5.82 13.43
N PHE A 291 -11.21 -6.91 13.94
CA PHE A 291 -11.53 -8.29 13.46
C PHE A 291 -12.90 -8.76 13.92
N ARG A 292 -13.30 -8.43 15.17
CA ARG A 292 -14.64 -8.79 15.67
C ARG A 292 -15.76 -7.99 15.02
N ASN A 293 -15.49 -6.76 14.63
CA ASN A 293 -16.45 -5.80 14.08
C ASN A 293 -15.89 -5.15 12.81
N PRO A 294 -15.72 -5.92 11.72
CA PRO A 294 -15.12 -5.38 10.50
C PRO A 294 -16.03 -4.33 9.87
N VAL A 295 -15.45 -3.18 9.51
CA VAL A 295 -16.18 -2.04 8.95
C VAL A 295 -15.79 -1.85 7.48
N ASP A 296 -16.80 -1.83 6.60
CA ASP A 296 -16.63 -1.37 5.21
C ASP A 296 -16.60 0.16 5.17
N THR A 297 -15.42 0.70 4.90
CA THR A 297 -15.20 2.15 4.83
C THR A 297 -15.54 2.76 3.48
N THR A 298 -15.96 1.97 2.49
CA THR A 298 -16.36 2.48 1.17
C THR A 298 -17.76 3.04 1.14
N ALA A 299 -18.58 2.69 2.13
CA ALA A 299 -19.96 3.16 2.28
C ALA A 299 -20.10 4.48 3.07
N GLN A 300 -18.98 5.10 3.46
CA GLN A 300 -18.96 6.34 4.26
C GLN A 300 -18.59 7.56 3.43
#